data_a0acda1ca84acb974ea06bcc69b62612
#
_entry.id   a0acda1ca84acb974ea06bcc69b62612
#
_cell.length_a   1.000
_cell.length_b   1.000
_cell.length_c   1.000
_cell.angle_alpha   90.00
_cell.angle_beta   90.00
_cell.angle_gamma   90.00
#
_symmetry.space_group_name_H-M   'P 1'
#
loop_
_entity.id
_entity.type
_entity.pdbx_description
1 polymer ?
#
loop_
_entity_poly.entity_id
_entity_poly.type
_entity_poly.pdbx_seq_one_letter_code
_entity_poly.pdbx_strand_id
1 'polypeptide(L)'
;MMKRFRLLSVFAVAIVAIGTLLVSCSSDDDKQEPNTITNNKGTYKITSAYIMDLTDQYSITLTAHPGNGVKATILKTDIGKRIDLSKRGRWKADSPTVVANGEVETLQSGSYVHVKSYANGQISISYCLKKSDGNGSRMEKGNYSGSIRYGTFQNP
;
A
#
# COMPACT_ATOMS: atom_id res chain seq x y z
N MET A 1 33.18 7.51 -64.47
CA MET A 1 33.09 6.53 -63.38
C MET A 1 32.31 7.22 -62.25
N MET A 2 31.00 7.05 -62.22
CA MET A 2 30.12 7.70 -61.21
C MET A 2 29.75 6.67 -60.12
N LYS A 3 30.21 6.91 -58.89
CA LYS A 3 29.79 6.11 -57.75
C LYS A 3 28.48 6.69 -57.21
N ARG A 4 27.40 5.91 -57.30
CA ARG A 4 26.08 6.23 -56.70
C ARG A 4 26.12 5.91 -55.22
N PHE A 5 26.07 6.95 -54.39
CA PHE A 5 25.77 6.81 -52.98
C PHE A 5 24.30 6.51 -52.77
N ARG A 6 23.99 5.32 -52.26
CA ARG A 6 22.64 4.97 -51.79
C ARG A 6 22.45 5.53 -50.38
N LEU A 7 21.59 6.51 -50.21
CA LEU A 7 21.12 6.98 -48.94
C LEU A 7 20.18 5.91 -48.36
N LEU A 8 20.64 5.22 -47.33
CA LEU A 8 19.77 4.36 -46.51
C LEU A 8 19.05 5.26 -45.49
N SER A 9 17.76 5.53 -45.77
CA SER A 9 16.86 6.11 -44.78
C SER A 9 16.62 5.13 -43.65
N VAL A 10 17.24 5.40 -42.52
CA VAL A 10 16.93 4.70 -41.26
C VAL A 10 15.66 5.36 -40.68
N PHE A 11 14.53 4.72 -40.89
CA PHE A 11 13.30 5.07 -40.16
C PHE A 11 13.48 4.63 -38.70
N ALA A 12 13.80 5.57 -37.83
CA ALA A 12 13.73 5.38 -36.39
C ALA A 12 12.25 5.35 -36.01
N VAL A 13 11.69 4.16 -35.82
CA VAL A 13 10.38 3.98 -35.20
C VAL A 13 10.55 4.23 -33.72
N ALA A 14 10.17 5.42 -33.27
CA ALA A 14 10.02 5.71 -31.85
C ALA A 14 8.80 4.95 -31.32
N ILE A 15 9.04 3.78 -30.73
CA ILE A 15 8.03 3.08 -29.94
C ILE A 15 7.86 3.87 -28.64
N VAL A 16 6.83 4.70 -28.61
CA VAL A 16 6.34 5.28 -27.35
C VAL A 16 5.71 4.14 -26.56
N ALA A 17 6.51 3.49 -25.72
CA ALA A 17 5.99 2.59 -24.71
C ALA A 17 5.19 3.43 -23.69
N ILE A 18 3.87 3.48 -23.88
CA ILE A 18 2.96 3.92 -22.82
C ILE A 18 3.05 2.84 -21.74
N GLY A 19 3.98 3.04 -20.82
CA GLY A 19 4.12 2.21 -19.64
C GLY A 19 2.88 2.38 -18.78
N THR A 20 1.91 1.47 -18.93
CA THR A 20 0.93 1.23 -17.88
C THR A 20 1.73 0.85 -16.64
N LEU A 21 1.82 1.76 -15.68
CA LEU A 21 2.41 1.50 -14.39
C LEU A 21 1.56 0.40 -13.74
N LEU A 22 1.94 -0.85 -13.98
CA LEU A 22 1.43 -1.98 -13.24
C LEU A 22 1.97 -1.81 -11.80
N VAL A 23 1.18 -1.14 -10.97
CA VAL A 23 1.45 -1.05 -9.55
C VAL A 23 1.38 -2.48 -9.02
N SER A 24 2.53 -3.11 -8.84
CA SER A 24 2.65 -4.48 -8.32
C SER A 24 2.99 -4.41 -6.83
N CYS A 25 2.34 -5.24 -6.03
CA CYS A 25 2.78 -5.53 -4.66
C CYS A 25 3.90 -6.59 -4.72
N SER A 26 4.99 -6.30 -5.40
CA SER A 26 6.19 -7.10 -5.27
C SER A 26 6.87 -6.82 -3.92
N SER A 27 7.75 -7.71 -3.50
CA SER A 27 8.54 -7.56 -2.26
C SER A 27 9.52 -6.37 -2.25
N ASP A 28 9.52 -5.57 -3.32
CA ASP A 28 10.34 -4.36 -3.46
C ASP A 28 9.73 -3.18 -2.68
N ASP A 29 9.60 -3.31 -1.36
CA ASP A 29 9.25 -2.21 -0.45
C ASP A 29 10.21 -1.02 -0.58
N ASP A 30 11.43 -1.28 -1.10
CA ASP A 30 12.52 -0.29 -1.20
C ASP A 30 12.35 0.72 -2.34
N LYS A 31 11.40 0.50 -3.27
CA LYS A 31 11.17 1.40 -4.42
C LYS A 31 9.99 2.34 -4.24
N GLN A 32 9.23 2.19 -3.17
CA GLN A 32 8.13 3.10 -2.89
C GLN A 32 8.65 4.37 -2.21
N GLU A 33 8.18 5.53 -2.66
CA GLU A 33 8.47 6.80 -1.99
C GLU A 33 8.11 6.70 -0.49
N PRO A 34 8.99 7.11 0.43
CA PRO A 34 8.75 6.95 1.86
C PRO A 34 7.58 7.82 2.35
N ASN A 35 6.86 7.31 3.33
CA ASN A 35 5.73 7.98 3.98
C ASN A 35 4.62 8.38 3.00
N THR A 36 4.27 7.48 2.08
CA THR A 36 3.23 7.69 1.08
C THR A 36 2.20 6.56 1.03
N ILE A 37 1.02 6.91 0.54
CA ILE A 37 -0.05 6.00 0.11
C ILE A 37 -0.19 6.14 -1.39
N THR A 38 -0.16 5.03 -2.12
CA THR A 38 -0.36 4.97 -3.57
C THR A 38 -1.57 4.10 -3.88
N ASN A 39 -2.48 4.60 -4.67
CA ASN A 39 -3.65 3.87 -5.20
C ASN A 39 -3.85 4.18 -6.70
N ASN A 40 -4.92 3.69 -7.28
CA ASN A 40 -5.23 3.88 -8.71
C ASN A 40 -5.42 5.36 -9.11
N LYS A 41 -5.56 6.29 -8.15
CA LYS A 41 -5.75 7.72 -8.39
C LYS A 41 -4.45 8.53 -8.26
N GLY A 42 -3.42 7.98 -7.62
CA GLY A 42 -2.14 8.67 -7.44
C GLY A 42 -1.39 8.29 -6.16
N THR A 43 -0.37 9.07 -5.87
CA THR A 43 0.47 8.94 -4.67
C THR A 43 0.26 10.16 -3.77
N TYR A 44 0.05 9.91 -2.48
CA TYR A 44 -0.32 10.91 -1.47
C TYR A 44 0.60 10.80 -0.27
N LYS A 45 1.13 11.92 0.20
CA LYS A 45 1.98 11.97 1.38
C LYS A 45 1.16 11.74 2.66
N ILE A 46 1.64 10.86 3.53
CA ILE A 46 1.03 10.62 4.84
C ILE A 46 1.30 11.84 5.72
N THR A 47 0.25 12.39 6.29
CA THR A 47 0.29 13.59 7.13
C THR A 47 0.15 13.29 8.61
N SER A 48 -0.46 12.15 8.95
CA SER A 48 -0.60 11.74 10.34
C SER A 48 -0.72 10.23 10.49
N ALA A 49 -0.28 9.74 11.64
CA ALA A 49 -0.37 8.35 12.04
C ALA A 49 -0.89 8.25 13.47
N TYR A 50 -1.86 7.36 13.71
CA TYR A 50 -2.48 7.10 14.99
C TYR A 50 -2.49 5.60 15.29
N ILE A 51 -2.32 5.26 16.57
CA ILE A 51 -2.48 3.90 17.05
C ILE A 51 -3.46 3.89 18.23
N MET A 52 -4.38 2.94 18.22
CA MET A 52 -5.24 2.64 19.35
C MET A 52 -4.87 1.27 19.90
N ASP A 53 -4.71 1.21 21.20
CA ASP A 53 -4.50 -0.03 21.92
C ASP A 53 -5.87 -0.68 22.21
N LEU A 54 -6.09 -1.82 21.60
CA LEU A 54 -7.25 -2.68 21.85
C LEU A 54 -6.73 -3.91 22.60
N THR A 55 -7.45 -4.47 23.51
CA THR A 55 -7.03 -5.57 24.44
C THR A 55 -5.85 -6.44 23.94
N ASP A 56 -5.99 -7.12 22.80
CA ASP A 56 -4.98 -7.98 22.18
C ASP A 56 -4.56 -7.56 20.75
N GLN A 57 -5.07 -6.42 20.29
CA GLN A 57 -4.83 -5.88 18.94
C GLN A 57 -4.34 -4.43 19.01
N TYR A 58 -3.69 -4.00 17.95
CA TYR A 58 -3.53 -2.59 17.61
C TYR A 58 -4.38 -2.22 16.41
N SER A 59 -5.04 -1.05 16.49
CA SER A 59 -5.66 -0.41 15.34
C SER A 59 -4.80 0.78 14.93
N ILE A 60 -4.18 0.69 13.76
CA ILE A 60 -3.24 1.67 13.22
C ILE A 60 -3.92 2.40 12.08
N THR A 61 -3.96 3.74 12.16
CA THR A 61 -4.53 4.59 11.11
C THR A 61 -3.45 5.49 10.55
N LEU A 62 -3.25 5.43 9.24
CA LEU A 62 -2.41 6.35 8.48
C LEU A 62 -3.32 7.25 7.64
N THR A 63 -3.14 8.55 7.72
CA THR A 63 -3.96 9.52 6.99
C THR A 63 -3.10 10.31 6.01
N ALA A 64 -3.61 10.44 4.78
CA ALA A 64 -3.06 11.31 3.74
C ALA A 64 -4.17 12.23 3.21
N HIS A 65 -3.80 13.38 2.70
CA HIS A 65 -4.75 14.35 2.16
C HIS A 65 -4.83 14.25 0.62
N PRO A 66 -5.99 14.46 -0.03
CA PRO A 66 -7.34 14.65 0.53
C PRO A 66 -8.08 13.31 0.67
N GLY A 67 -8.54 12.98 1.88
CA GLY A 67 -9.46 11.86 2.11
C GLY A 67 -8.90 10.46 1.85
N ASN A 68 -7.58 10.32 1.68
CA ASN A 68 -6.92 9.03 1.55
C ASN A 68 -6.38 8.60 2.92
N GLY A 69 -6.42 7.31 3.17
CA GLY A 69 -5.93 6.75 4.42
C GLY A 69 -6.17 5.26 4.48
N VAL A 70 -5.50 4.61 5.40
CA VAL A 70 -5.68 3.20 5.70
C VAL A 70 -5.80 3.01 7.20
N LYS A 71 -6.70 2.13 7.60
CA LYS A 71 -6.80 1.62 8.96
C LYS A 71 -6.53 0.12 8.93
N ALA A 72 -5.49 -0.31 9.61
CA ALA A 72 -5.15 -1.71 9.77
C ALA A 72 -5.30 -2.12 11.24
N THR A 73 -6.03 -3.21 11.49
CA THR A 73 -6.12 -3.82 12.82
C THR A 73 -5.44 -5.17 12.78
N ILE A 74 -4.49 -5.40 13.67
CA ILE A 74 -3.65 -6.60 13.75
C ILE A 74 -3.49 -7.05 15.20
N LEU A 75 -3.13 -8.32 15.43
CA LEU A 75 -2.73 -8.78 16.75
C LEU A 75 -1.43 -8.11 17.21
N LYS A 76 -1.31 -7.81 18.49
CA LYS A 76 -0.06 -7.28 19.10
C LYS A 76 1.11 -8.22 18.89
N THR A 77 0.85 -9.52 18.90
CA THR A 77 1.84 -10.59 18.66
C THR A 77 2.34 -10.68 17.21
N ASP A 78 1.74 -9.91 16.29
CA ASP A 78 2.11 -9.91 14.88
C ASP A 78 3.04 -8.74 14.50
N ILE A 79 3.43 -7.91 15.48
CA ILE A 79 4.53 -6.95 15.28
C ILE A 79 5.80 -7.71 14.87
N GLY A 80 6.48 -7.23 13.84
CA GLY A 80 7.65 -7.87 13.23
C GLY A 80 7.32 -8.95 12.20
N LYS A 81 6.03 -9.31 12.03
CA LYS A 81 5.61 -10.32 11.06
C LYS A 81 4.90 -9.68 9.87
N ARG A 82 5.12 -10.24 8.69
CA ARG A 82 4.35 -9.92 7.49
C ARG A 82 3.08 -10.77 7.48
N ILE A 83 1.93 -10.15 7.68
CA ILE A 83 0.62 -10.80 7.71
C ILE A 83 0.12 -10.92 6.27
N ASP A 84 -0.10 -12.14 5.80
CA ASP A 84 -0.69 -12.45 4.49
C ASP A 84 -2.22 -12.30 4.56
N LEU A 85 -2.75 -11.23 3.97
CA LEU A 85 -4.18 -10.92 3.99
C LEU A 85 -5.00 -11.73 2.97
N SER A 86 -4.35 -12.57 2.17
CA SER A 86 -5.03 -13.57 1.33
C SER A 86 -5.45 -14.80 2.14
N LYS A 87 -5.10 -14.87 3.42
CA LYS A 87 -5.46 -15.94 4.36
C LYS A 87 -6.40 -15.43 5.44
N ARG A 88 -7.26 -16.32 5.92
CA ARG A 88 -8.10 -16.06 7.09
C ARG A 88 -7.25 -15.74 8.32
N GLY A 89 -7.73 -14.81 9.14
CA GLY A 89 -7.04 -14.42 10.35
C GLY A 89 -7.72 -13.28 11.09
N ARG A 90 -7.20 -12.95 12.28
CA ARG A 90 -7.70 -11.86 13.12
C ARG A 90 -7.07 -10.52 12.73
N TRP A 91 -7.39 -10.08 11.51
CA TRP A 91 -6.97 -8.79 10.97
C TRP A 91 -8.14 -8.07 10.30
N LYS A 92 -8.05 -6.75 10.22
CA LYS A 92 -8.97 -5.91 9.43
C LYS A 92 -8.13 -4.90 8.64
N ALA A 93 -8.60 -4.59 7.45
CA ALA A 93 -8.06 -3.53 6.61
C ALA A 93 -9.21 -2.70 6.06
N ASP A 94 -9.10 -1.38 6.21
CA ASP A 94 -10.12 -0.42 5.81
C ASP A 94 -9.44 0.79 5.17
N SER A 95 -9.79 1.05 3.93
CA SER A 95 -9.36 2.22 3.18
C SER A 95 -10.48 2.68 2.25
N PRO A 96 -10.43 3.87 1.67
CA PRO A 96 -11.43 4.33 0.71
C PRO A 96 -11.62 3.41 -0.51
N THR A 97 -10.65 2.56 -0.79
CA THR A 97 -10.65 1.68 -1.97
C THR A 97 -10.84 0.21 -1.64
N VAL A 98 -10.42 -0.23 -0.46
CA VAL A 98 -10.42 -1.65 -0.06
C VAL A 98 -10.87 -1.78 1.38
N VAL A 99 -11.93 -2.54 1.62
CA VAL A 99 -12.40 -2.91 2.96
C VAL A 99 -12.43 -4.43 3.05
N ALA A 100 -11.83 -5.00 4.11
CA ALA A 100 -11.83 -6.43 4.36
C ALA A 100 -11.66 -6.76 5.86
N ASN A 101 -12.25 -7.87 6.27
CA ASN A 101 -12.10 -8.46 7.60
C ASN A 101 -11.71 -9.93 7.45
N GLY A 102 -10.50 -10.26 7.88
CA GLY A 102 -9.92 -11.58 7.74
C GLY A 102 -10.70 -12.74 8.35
N GLU A 103 -11.57 -12.48 9.30
CA GLU A 103 -12.48 -13.49 9.85
C GLU A 103 -13.64 -13.85 8.92
N VAL A 104 -14.01 -12.92 8.03
CA VAL A 104 -15.17 -13.06 7.12
C VAL A 104 -14.74 -13.26 5.68
N GLU A 105 -13.81 -12.43 5.20
CA GLU A 105 -13.33 -12.44 3.82
C GLU A 105 -11.82 -12.23 3.75
N THR A 106 -11.20 -12.64 2.64
CA THR A 106 -9.78 -12.43 2.39
C THR A 106 -9.57 -11.54 1.18
N LEU A 107 -8.39 -10.94 1.10
CA LEU A 107 -7.96 -10.15 -0.06
C LEU A 107 -7.27 -11.05 -1.11
N GLN A 108 -6.93 -10.48 -2.25
CA GLN A 108 -6.19 -11.20 -3.28
C GLN A 108 -4.77 -11.53 -2.84
N SER A 109 -4.20 -12.57 -3.44
CA SER A 109 -2.81 -12.97 -3.24
C SER A 109 -1.83 -11.80 -3.41
N GLY A 110 -0.83 -11.73 -2.55
CA GLY A 110 0.13 -10.63 -2.47
C GLY A 110 -0.35 -9.43 -1.65
N SER A 111 -1.57 -9.49 -1.07
CA SER A 111 -2.01 -8.51 -0.08
C SER A 111 -1.37 -8.80 1.27
N TYR A 112 -0.88 -7.75 1.92
CA TYR A 112 -0.23 -7.88 3.24
C TYR A 112 -0.30 -6.60 4.06
N VAL A 113 -0.09 -6.77 5.37
CA VAL A 113 0.32 -5.73 6.31
C VAL A 113 1.56 -6.20 7.04
N HIS A 114 2.54 -5.34 7.18
CA HIS A 114 3.77 -5.60 7.90
C HIS A 114 4.12 -4.41 8.80
N VAL A 115 3.80 -4.52 10.09
CA VAL A 115 4.31 -3.59 11.10
C VAL A 115 5.69 -4.10 11.51
N LYS A 116 6.74 -3.54 10.90
CA LYS A 116 8.13 -3.96 11.08
C LYS A 116 8.59 -3.72 12.52
N SER A 117 8.19 -2.60 13.11
CA SER A 117 8.50 -2.24 14.50
C SER A 117 7.49 -1.25 15.05
N TYR A 118 7.27 -1.31 16.36
CA TYR A 118 6.56 -0.30 17.13
C TYR A 118 7.17 -0.22 18.53
N ALA A 119 7.79 0.92 18.84
CA ALA A 119 8.37 1.21 20.14
C ALA A 119 8.53 2.72 20.37
N ASN A 120 8.41 3.16 21.60
CA ASN A 120 8.67 4.55 22.01
C ASN A 120 7.96 5.61 21.17
N GLY A 121 6.70 5.35 20.76
CA GLY A 121 5.93 6.28 19.94
C GLY A 121 6.43 6.39 18.48
N GLN A 122 7.26 5.45 18.03
CA GLN A 122 7.72 5.34 16.65
C GLN A 122 7.18 4.04 16.05
N ILE A 123 6.78 4.09 14.79
CA ILE A 123 6.31 2.92 14.04
C ILE A 123 6.98 2.84 12.69
N SER A 124 7.22 1.62 12.22
CA SER A 124 7.55 1.34 10.83
C SER A 124 6.56 0.32 10.28
N ILE A 125 5.81 0.68 9.26
CA ILE A 125 4.76 -0.15 8.66
C ILE A 125 4.80 -0.04 7.14
N SER A 126 4.58 -1.18 6.48
CA SER A 126 4.28 -1.24 5.05
C SER A 126 3.06 -2.12 4.81
N TYR A 127 2.31 -1.84 3.74
CA TYR A 127 1.14 -2.62 3.38
C TYR A 127 0.87 -2.61 1.88
N CYS A 128 0.16 -3.62 1.44
CA CYS A 128 -0.47 -3.66 0.13
C CYS A 128 -1.82 -4.36 0.23
N LEU A 129 -2.86 -3.72 -0.26
CA LEU A 129 -4.23 -4.21 -0.29
C LEU A 129 -4.66 -4.37 -1.73
N LYS A 130 -5.10 -5.57 -2.11
CA LYS A 130 -5.64 -5.89 -3.44
C LYS A 130 -7.01 -6.50 -3.31
N LYS A 131 -7.99 -5.93 -3.96
CA LYS A 131 -9.34 -6.48 -4.04
C LYS A 131 -9.83 -6.41 -5.48
N SER A 132 -10.42 -7.49 -5.96
CA SER A 132 -11.16 -7.50 -7.23
C SER A 132 -12.63 -7.74 -6.91
N ASP A 133 -13.47 -6.96 -7.54
CA ASP A 133 -14.91 -7.13 -7.55
C ASP A 133 -15.41 -7.05 -9.01
N GLY A 134 -16.70 -7.22 -9.23
CA GLY A 134 -17.31 -7.16 -10.57
C GLY A 134 -17.05 -5.86 -11.33
N ASN A 135 -16.51 -4.82 -10.67
CA ASN A 135 -16.20 -3.51 -11.22
C ASN A 135 -14.71 -3.31 -11.53
N GLY A 136 -13.87 -4.33 -11.31
CA GLY A 136 -12.44 -4.29 -11.61
C GLY A 136 -11.51 -4.56 -10.42
N SER A 137 -10.22 -4.38 -10.66
CA SER A 137 -9.18 -4.56 -9.64
C SER A 137 -8.86 -3.22 -8.97
N ARG A 138 -8.89 -3.22 -7.65
CA ARG A 138 -8.49 -2.09 -6.81
C ARG A 138 -7.22 -2.46 -6.06
N MET A 139 -6.32 -1.50 -5.99
CA MET A 139 -5.10 -1.67 -5.23
C MET A 139 -4.75 -0.40 -4.48
N GLU A 140 -4.26 -0.59 -3.27
CA GLU A 140 -3.67 0.46 -2.47
C GLU A 140 -2.44 -0.08 -1.75
N LYS A 141 -1.35 0.65 -1.78
CA LYS A 141 -0.13 0.32 -1.05
C LYS A 141 0.42 1.55 -0.36
N GLY A 142 1.14 1.35 0.72
CA GLY A 142 1.76 2.43 1.45
C GLY A 142 2.87 1.94 2.37
N ASN A 143 3.71 2.89 2.75
CA ASN A 143 4.67 2.72 3.81
C ASN A 143 4.72 3.97 4.68
N TYR A 144 5.05 3.79 5.94
CA TYR A 144 5.26 4.87 6.87
C TYR A 144 6.33 4.48 7.89
N SER A 145 7.25 5.41 8.14
CA SER A 145 8.22 5.30 9.23
C SER A 145 8.32 6.64 9.92
N GLY A 146 7.95 6.69 11.20
CA GLY A 146 7.94 7.95 11.95
C GLY A 146 7.14 7.90 13.23
N SER A 147 6.91 9.05 13.80
CA SER A 147 6.16 9.21 15.04
C SER A 147 4.69 8.83 14.85
N ILE A 148 4.13 8.12 15.82
CA ILE A 148 2.73 7.76 15.87
C ILE A 148 2.10 8.25 17.18
N ARG A 149 0.89 8.80 17.09
CA ARG A 149 0.14 9.31 18.24
C ARG A 149 -0.81 8.24 18.75
N TYR A 150 -1.01 8.20 20.06
CA TYR A 150 -2.10 7.44 20.64
C TYR A 150 -3.44 8.09 20.28
N GLY A 151 -4.31 7.32 19.63
CA GLY A 151 -5.69 7.69 19.43
C GLY A 151 -6.49 7.32 20.69
N THR A 152 -7.22 8.28 21.24
CA THR A 152 -8.28 8.00 22.21
C THR A 152 -9.61 7.90 21.47
N PHE A 153 -10.48 6.95 21.86
CA PHE A 153 -11.87 7.01 21.47
C PHE A 153 -12.46 8.27 22.09
N GLN A 154 -12.60 9.34 21.33
CA GLN A 154 -13.60 10.34 21.68
C GLN A 154 -14.92 9.75 21.20
N ASN A 155 -15.71 9.22 22.13
CA ASN A 155 -17.14 9.02 21.87
C ASN A 155 -17.74 10.38 21.55
N PRO A 156 -18.51 10.49 20.44
CA PRO A 156 -19.22 11.71 20.12
C PRO A 156 -20.28 12.04 21.18
#